data_6e8c6c49a51a8a140a5c844d405dd645
#
_entry.id   6e8c6c49a51a8a140a5c844d405dd645
#
_cell.length_a   1.000
_cell.length_b   1.000
_cell.length_c   1.000
_cell.angle_alpha   90.00
_cell.angle_beta   90.00
_cell.angle_gamma   90.00
#
_symmetry.space_group_name_H-M   'P 1'
#
loop_
_entity.id
_entity.type
_entity.pdbx_description
1 polymer ?
#
loop_
_entity_poly.entity_id
_entity_poly.type
_entity_poly.pdbx_seq_one_letter_code
_entity_poly.pdbx_strand_id
1 'polypeptide(L)'
;MNRAVRRISIAALVMFVLLLANVNYLQAFEAGSLGNKPGNSRAFTAQFQYQRGDITTSDGKVIAQSKSVGGIYKYQREYPLGPEYAPVTGFDALYGSSGIEAAENSYLTGDSSKLAVRNVIDMITNKTRKGAAVQLTIDSNAQNTAWNALQATGKPGAVVALNPQTGAILAMASYPSYDPNQLAVLNGSESNAYDKKLLLESGNPLLNRATSATFPPGSTFKIVTSSAAFNQGNYNTQTLVSAPTSLQLPQSSVNLINNDGEQCGTLGNGKATIITAFTESCNTAFANIGMQLGSATLKSMAEKYGFNNPDLTIPLPVAQSNFPLEPAQSFTAMSAIGQKDDTVTPLQEAMFAATIANNGTLMRPYLVQQVQAADLSIVDQAAPTAMSQPVSAAVAGEIKNMMVSVVNSPDGTGYAFKNAIPGVQIAGKTGTAQNGVNNSGLNDAVFTSFASSGNRSMAVGVIIQGGGYGAAAAAPIAVQVLKAYLENG
;
A
#
# COMPACT_ATOMS: atom_id res chain seq x y z
N MET A 1 -18.98 70.80 -24.83
CA MET A 1 -19.18 69.95 -23.66
C MET A 1 -18.70 70.70 -22.42
N ASN A 2 -19.54 70.88 -21.41
CA ASN A 2 -19.23 71.62 -20.18
C ASN A 2 -18.06 70.99 -19.43
N ARG A 3 -17.06 71.78 -18.98
CA ARG A 3 -15.86 71.27 -18.27
C ARG A 3 -16.20 70.40 -17.07
N ALA A 4 -17.31 70.63 -16.40
CA ALA A 4 -17.81 69.84 -15.31
C ALA A 4 -18.25 68.47 -15.77
N VAL A 5 -19.00 68.30 -16.86
CA VAL A 5 -19.44 67.01 -17.42
C VAL A 5 -18.24 66.20 -17.86
N ARG A 6 -17.23 66.82 -18.50
CA ARG A 6 -15.99 66.10 -18.89
C ARG A 6 -15.23 65.51 -17.67
N ARG A 7 -15.15 66.26 -16.55
CA ARG A 7 -14.50 65.81 -15.31
C ARG A 7 -15.24 64.61 -14.67
N ILE A 8 -16.57 64.69 -14.64
CA ILE A 8 -17.40 63.57 -14.11
C ILE A 8 -17.26 62.35 -15.02
N SER A 9 -17.28 62.49 -16.33
CA SER A 9 -17.09 61.36 -17.26
C SER A 9 -15.71 60.71 -17.13
N ILE A 10 -14.64 61.50 -16.93
CA ILE A 10 -13.28 60.96 -16.69
C ILE A 10 -13.22 60.26 -15.35
N ALA A 11 -13.81 60.81 -14.28
CA ALA A 11 -13.84 60.15 -12.96
C ALA A 11 -14.60 58.82 -13.01
N ALA A 12 -15.76 58.79 -13.71
CA ALA A 12 -16.50 57.54 -13.92
C ALA A 12 -15.68 56.50 -14.70
N LEU A 13 -15.01 56.92 -15.79
CA LEU A 13 -14.15 56.03 -16.58
C LEU A 13 -13.01 55.43 -15.74
N VAL A 14 -12.34 56.26 -14.94
CA VAL A 14 -11.27 55.82 -14.03
C VAL A 14 -11.80 54.80 -13.02
N MET A 15 -12.96 55.02 -12.41
CA MET A 15 -13.59 54.05 -11.50
C MET A 15 -13.91 52.73 -12.21
N PHE A 16 -14.43 52.76 -13.44
CA PHE A 16 -14.66 51.53 -14.21
C PHE A 16 -13.38 50.79 -14.55
N VAL A 17 -12.32 51.46 -14.92
CA VAL A 17 -10.99 50.85 -15.18
C VAL A 17 -10.43 50.21 -13.90
N LEU A 18 -10.51 50.89 -12.77
CA LEU A 18 -10.08 50.34 -11.48
C LEU A 18 -10.91 49.11 -11.07
N LEU A 19 -12.21 49.14 -11.30
CA LEU A 19 -13.11 48.03 -11.01
C LEU A 19 -12.80 46.83 -11.93
N LEU A 20 -12.59 47.04 -13.22
CA LEU A 20 -12.17 46.02 -14.16
C LEU A 20 -10.80 45.43 -13.79
N ALA A 21 -9.83 46.25 -13.42
CA ALA A 21 -8.51 45.80 -12.99
C ALA A 21 -8.61 44.98 -11.73
N ASN A 22 -9.42 45.39 -10.74
CA ASN A 22 -9.64 44.63 -9.52
C ASN A 22 -10.34 43.30 -9.77
N VAL A 23 -11.38 43.29 -10.63
CA VAL A 23 -12.07 42.04 -10.99
C VAL A 23 -11.11 41.04 -11.69
N ASN A 24 -10.30 41.53 -12.64
CA ASN A 24 -9.30 40.70 -13.30
C ASN A 24 -8.24 40.19 -12.32
N TYR A 25 -7.78 41.05 -11.40
CA TYR A 25 -6.85 40.60 -10.33
C TYR A 25 -7.45 39.51 -9.46
N LEU A 26 -8.67 39.68 -8.98
CA LEU A 26 -9.38 38.68 -8.19
C LEU A 26 -9.57 37.37 -8.94
N GLN A 27 -9.93 37.44 -10.24
CA GLN A 27 -10.15 36.23 -11.05
C GLN A 27 -8.85 35.53 -11.44
N ALA A 28 -7.77 36.28 -11.73
CA ALA A 28 -6.52 35.68 -12.19
C ALA A 28 -5.60 35.22 -11.06
N PHE A 29 -5.58 35.92 -9.92
CA PHE A 29 -4.60 35.68 -8.85
C PHE A 29 -5.22 35.20 -7.52
N GLU A 30 -6.45 35.66 -7.21
CA GLU A 30 -7.08 35.37 -5.91
C GLU A 30 -8.21 34.32 -5.98
N ALA A 31 -8.64 33.92 -7.18
CA ALA A 31 -9.78 33.00 -7.33
C ALA A 31 -9.56 31.67 -6.60
N GLY A 32 -8.34 31.11 -6.65
CA GLY A 32 -7.99 29.89 -5.94
C GLY A 32 -8.01 30.06 -4.41
N SER A 33 -7.41 31.14 -3.90
CA SER A 33 -7.35 31.43 -2.46
C SER A 33 -8.73 31.71 -1.87
N LEU A 34 -9.56 32.45 -2.62
CA LEU A 34 -10.94 32.77 -2.24
C LEU A 34 -11.86 31.54 -2.32
N GLY A 35 -11.64 30.68 -3.33
CA GLY A 35 -12.34 29.41 -3.47
C GLY A 35 -12.14 28.48 -2.30
N ASN A 36 -10.92 28.42 -1.76
CA ASN A 36 -10.51 27.55 -0.68
C ASN A 36 -10.74 28.13 0.74
N LYS A 37 -11.32 29.33 0.86
CA LYS A 37 -11.60 29.89 2.19
C LYS A 37 -12.65 29.09 2.95
N PRO A 38 -12.40 28.78 4.24
CA PRO A 38 -13.41 28.15 5.10
C PRO A 38 -14.73 28.93 5.06
N GLY A 39 -15.83 28.21 4.76
CA GLY A 39 -17.17 28.84 4.64
C GLY A 39 -17.56 29.26 3.22
N ASN A 40 -16.71 29.11 2.20
CA ASN A 40 -17.11 29.34 0.80
C ASN A 40 -17.85 28.14 0.21
N SER A 41 -19.12 27.99 0.53
CA SER A 41 -19.97 26.91 0.03
C SER A 41 -20.21 26.91 -1.49
N ARG A 42 -19.97 28.05 -2.18
CA ARG A 42 -20.23 28.19 -3.63
C ARG A 42 -19.25 27.39 -4.48
N ALA A 43 -17.96 27.49 -4.21
CA ALA A 43 -16.94 26.72 -4.92
C ALA A 43 -17.16 25.23 -4.70
N PHE A 44 -17.54 24.89 -3.48
CA PHE A 44 -17.82 23.53 -3.08
C PHE A 44 -19.10 22.96 -3.72
N THR A 45 -20.18 23.72 -3.74
CA THR A 45 -21.44 23.31 -4.41
C THR A 45 -21.24 23.16 -5.92
N ALA A 46 -20.34 23.95 -6.52
CA ALA A 46 -20.08 23.92 -7.96
C ALA A 46 -19.53 22.56 -8.44
N GLN A 47 -18.73 21.86 -7.63
CA GLN A 47 -18.20 20.55 -8.02
C GLN A 47 -19.29 19.47 -8.17
N PHE A 48 -20.39 19.57 -7.41
CA PHE A 48 -21.54 18.66 -7.52
C PHE A 48 -22.51 19.00 -8.67
N GLN A 49 -22.22 20.07 -9.45
CA GLN A 49 -22.98 20.41 -10.64
C GLN A 49 -22.55 19.64 -11.90
N TYR A 50 -21.35 19.04 -11.88
CA TYR A 50 -20.79 18.32 -13.01
C TYR A 50 -20.64 16.82 -12.67
N GLN A 51 -20.75 16.01 -13.70
CA GLN A 51 -20.53 14.58 -13.56
C GLN A 51 -19.04 14.32 -13.32
N ARG A 52 -18.72 13.86 -12.14
CA ARG A 52 -17.37 13.40 -11.76
C ARG A 52 -17.06 12.10 -12.49
N GLY A 53 -15.82 11.92 -12.97
CA GLY A 53 -15.40 10.72 -13.69
C GLY A 53 -15.51 9.45 -12.84
N ASP A 54 -15.70 8.32 -13.51
CA ASP A 54 -15.79 7.03 -12.83
C ASP A 54 -14.40 6.56 -12.36
N ILE A 55 -14.37 5.77 -11.28
CA ILE A 55 -13.19 5.01 -10.87
C ILE A 55 -13.48 3.55 -11.15
N THR A 56 -12.58 2.88 -11.88
CA THR A 56 -12.75 1.48 -12.29
C THR A 56 -11.53 0.64 -11.92
N THR A 57 -11.73 -0.66 -11.80
CA THR A 57 -10.66 -1.66 -11.69
C THR A 57 -9.98 -1.89 -13.05
N SER A 58 -8.88 -2.65 -13.09
CA SER A 58 -8.17 -2.98 -14.33
C SER A 58 -9.01 -3.78 -15.33
N ASP A 59 -9.94 -4.58 -14.82
CA ASP A 59 -10.92 -5.36 -15.58
C ASP A 59 -12.23 -4.60 -15.87
N GLY A 60 -12.28 -3.28 -15.57
CA GLY A 60 -13.35 -2.37 -15.95
C GLY A 60 -14.57 -2.34 -15.01
N LYS A 61 -14.49 -2.98 -13.83
CA LYS A 61 -15.57 -2.94 -12.84
C LYS A 61 -15.65 -1.55 -12.19
N VAL A 62 -16.83 -0.93 -12.22
CA VAL A 62 -17.06 0.40 -11.63
C VAL A 62 -17.09 0.29 -10.11
N ILE A 63 -16.21 1.04 -9.44
CA ILE A 63 -16.08 1.08 -7.97
C ILE A 63 -16.46 2.43 -7.36
N ALA A 64 -16.50 3.49 -8.18
CA ALA A 64 -17.09 4.78 -7.84
C ALA A 64 -17.66 5.43 -9.09
N GLN A 65 -18.88 5.98 -9.01
CA GLN A 65 -19.57 6.63 -10.10
C GLN A 65 -20.40 7.83 -9.62
N SER A 66 -20.82 8.69 -10.55
CA SER A 66 -21.71 9.81 -10.27
C SER A 66 -23.14 9.48 -10.67
N LYS A 67 -24.05 9.51 -9.72
CA LYS A 67 -25.49 9.34 -9.94
C LYS A 67 -26.18 10.70 -10.06
N SER A 68 -27.00 10.88 -11.10
CA SER A 68 -27.82 12.07 -11.24
C SER A 68 -28.89 12.11 -10.15
N VAL A 69 -29.00 13.26 -9.48
CA VAL A 69 -30.00 13.55 -8.45
C VAL A 69 -30.66 14.90 -8.74
N GLY A 70 -31.80 15.18 -8.15
CA GLY A 70 -32.46 16.47 -8.30
C GLY A 70 -32.01 17.49 -7.26
N GLY A 71 -32.35 18.77 -7.47
CA GLY A 71 -32.20 19.82 -6.50
C GLY A 71 -30.97 20.70 -6.70
N ILE A 72 -30.39 21.22 -5.62
CA ILE A 72 -29.23 22.14 -5.64
C ILE A 72 -27.99 21.44 -6.18
N TYR A 73 -27.83 20.16 -5.84
CA TYR A 73 -26.77 19.30 -6.34
C TYR A 73 -27.31 18.46 -7.50
N LYS A 74 -26.61 18.39 -8.63
CA LYS A 74 -27.04 17.60 -9.79
C LYS A 74 -26.56 16.15 -9.72
N TYR A 75 -25.46 15.91 -9.02
CA TYR A 75 -24.82 14.61 -8.94
C TYR A 75 -24.46 14.29 -7.49
N GLN A 76 -24.59 13.01 -7.15
CA GLN A 76 -24.12 12.41 -5.91
C GLN A 76 -23.12 11.31 -6.24
N ARG A 77 -22.07 11.17 -5.45
CA ARG A 77 -21.12 10.08 -5.59
C ARG A 77 -21.70 8.80 -5.03
N GLU A 78 -21.54 7.69 -5.74
CA GLU A 78 -22.00 6.37 -5.38
C GLU A 78 -20.85 5.36 -5.49
N TYR A 79 -20.75 4.46 -4.50
CA TYR A 79 -19.74 3.43 -4.38
C TYR A 79 -20.40 2.07 -4.37
N PRO A 80 -20.57 1.40 -5.54
CA PRO A 80 -21.36 0.16 -5.67
C PRO A 80 -20.85 -1.00 -4.81
N LEU A 81 -19.54 -1.02 -4.51
CA LEU A 81 -18.86 -2.07 -3.75
C LEU A 81 -18.39 -1.59 -2.36
N GLY A 82 -18.87 -0.44 -1.92
CA GLY A 82 -18.78 0.13 -0.56
C GLY A 82 -17.50 -0.21 0.20
N PRO A 83 -17.62 -0.95 1.33
CA PRO A 83 -16.49 -1.16 2.25
C PRO A 83 -15.28 -1.89 1.67
N GLU A 84 -15.47 -2.72 0.64
CA GLU A 84 -14.39 -3.49 0.01
C GLU A 84 -13.32 -2.57 -0.60
N TYR A 85 -13.76 -1.47 -1.23
CA TYR A 85 -12.87 -0.55 -1.93
C TYR A 85 -12.66 0.78 -1.20
N ALA A 86 -13.37 1.05 -0.10
CA ALA A 86 -13.26 2.31 0.63
C ALA A 86 -11.83 2.68 1.03
N PRO A 87 -10.94 1.74 1.46
CA PRO A 87 -9.54 2.05 1.74
C PRO A 87 -8.76 2.58 0.54
N VAL A 88 -9.21 2.26 -0.68
CA VAL A 88 -8.61 2.68 -1.95
C VAL A 88 -9.31 3.92 -2.50
N THR A 89 -10.62 3.82 -2.75
CA THR A 89 -11.38 4.94 -3.34
C THR A 89 -11.41 6.16 -2.44
N GLY A 90 -11.43 5.93 -1.13
CA GLY A 90 -11.86 6.95 -0.19
C GLY A 90 -13.33 7.29 -0.39
N PHE A 91 -13.66 8.56 -0.19
CA PHE A 91 -14.99 9.12 -0.39
C PHE A 91 -14.90 10.55 -0.95
N ASP A 92 -15.98 11.01 -1.58
CA ASP A 92 -16.19 12.41 -1.98
C ASP A 92 -17.49 12.90 -1.31
N ALA A 93 -17.34 13.74 -0.28
CA ALA A 93 -18.41 14.23 0.59
C ALA A 93 -18.51 15.74 0.58
N LEU A 94 -19.60 16.29 1.14
CA LEU A 94 -19.83 17.73 1.22
C LEU A 94 -18.78 18.51 2.03
N TYR A 95 -17.94 17.88 2.81
CA TYR A 95 -16.91 18.51 3.64
C TYR A 95 -15.48 18.11 3.27
N GLY A 96 -15.30 17.32 2.24
CA GLY A 96 -13.98 16.91 1.77
C GLY A 96 -13.97 15.58 1.06
N SER A 97 -12.80 15.18 0.60
CA SER A 97 -12.56 13.92 -0.08
C SER A 97 -11.30 13.24 0.49
N SER A 98 -11.21 11.92 0.30
CA SER A 98 -10.06 11.12 0.72
C SER A 98 -9.70 10.08 -0.36
N GLY A 99 -8.63 9.33 -0.15
CA GLY A 99 -8.24 8.25 -1.05
C GLY A 99 -7.98 8.73 -2.49
N ILE A 100 -8.29 7.89 -3.46
CA ILE A 100 -8.18 8.22 -4.90
C ILE A 100 -9.10 9.37 -5.29
N GLU A 101 -10.26 9.51 -4.65
CA GLU A 101 -11.14 10.66 -4.87
C GLU A 101 -10.43 11.99 -4.61
N ALA A 102 -9.59 12.07 -3.58
CA ALA A 102 -8.80 13.25 -3.28
C ALA A 102 -7.54 13.35 -4.15
N ALA A 103 -6.80 12.26 -4.28
CA ALA A 103 -5.52 12.23 -4.99
C ALA A 103 -5.67 12.57 -6.47
N GLU A 104 -6.72 12.04 -7.12
CA GLU A 104 -7.01 12.23 -8.54
C GLU A 104 -8.13 13.26 -8.79
N ASN A 105 -8.41 14.10 -7.80
CA ASN A 105 -9.52 15.06 -7.85
C ASN A 105 -9.52 15.91 -9.11
N SER A 106 -8.36 16.41 -9.54
CA SER A 106 -8.25 17.27 -10.73
C SER A 106 -8.67 16.57 -12.02
N TYR A 107 -8.42 15.29 -12.16
CA TYR A 107 -8.91 14.48 -13.28
C TYR A 107 -10.40 14.17 -13.15
N LEU A 108 -10.79 13.72 -11.97
CA LEU A 108 -12.18 13.31 -11.71
C LEU A 108 -13.18 14.46 -11.83
N THR A 109 -12.78 15.71 -11.54
CA THR A 109 -13.60 16.91 -11.76
C THR A 109 -13.46 17.50 -13.16
N GLY A 110 -12.44 17.06 -13.92
CA GLY A 110 -12.09 17.61 -15.22
C GLY A 110 -11.30 18.93 -15.14
N ASP A 111 -10.74 19.31 -13.97
CA ASP A 111 -9.98 20.55 -13.77
C ASP A 111 -8.49 20.43 -14.13
N SER A 112 -8.02 19.23 -14.47
CA SER A 112 -6.63 19.00 -14.84
C SER A 112 -6.20 19.84 -16.04
N SER A 113 -5.01 20.45 -15.97
CA SER A 113 -4.40 21.18 -17.09
C SER A 113 -4.27 20.32 -18.35
N LYS A 114 -4.09 19.02 -18.22
CA LYS A 114 -4.06 18.04 -19.34
C LYS A 114 -5.40 17.96 -20.08
N LEU A 115 -6.50 18.39 -19.46
CA LEU A 115 -7.84 18.43 -20.04
C LEU A 115 -8.24 19.83 -20.54
N ALA A 116 -7.41 20.86 -20.33
CA ALA A 116 -7.77 22.26 -20.58
C ALA A 116 -8.20 22.53 -22.03
N VAL A 117 -7.43 22.04 -23.02
CA VAL A 117 -7.76 22.23 -24.46
C VAL A 117 -9.12 21.61 -24.79
N ARG A 118 -9.40 20.44 -24.26
CA ARG A 118 -10.66 19.73 -24.43
C ARG A 118 -11.83 20.47 -23.79
N ASN A 119 -11.65 20.95 -22.57
CA ASN A 119 -12.68 21.73 -21.88
C ASN A 119 -13.08 22.98 -22.69
N VAL A 120 -12.13 23.61 -23.39
CA VAL A 120 -12.42 24.72 -24.32
C VAL A 120 -13.23 24.22 -25.52
N ILE A 121 -12.89 23.11 -26.12
CA ILE A 121 -13.64 22.52 -27.24
C ILE A 121 -15.06 22.14 -26.81
N ASP A 122 -15.22 21.50 -25.66
CA ASP A 122 -16.52 21.13 -25.12
C ASP A 122 -17.39 22.35 -24.82
N MET A 123 -16.80 23.44 -24.31
CA MET A 123 -17.48 24.72 -24.12
C MET A 123 -17.96 25.32 -25.43
N ILE A 124 -17.09 25.37 -26.47
CA ILE A 124 -17.45 25.87 -27.80
C ILE A 124 -18.52 25.02 -28.45
N THR A 125 -18.49 23.71 -28.27
CA THR A 125 -19.46 22.75 -28.85
C THR A 125 -20.71 22.57 -28.00
N ASN A 126 -20.86 23.36 -26.93
CA ASN A 126 -21.98 23.29 -25.98
C ASN A 126 -22.20 21.89 -25.37
N LYS A 127 -21.12 21.14 -25.17
CA LYS A 127 -21.14 19.86 -24.46
C LYS A 127 -21.03 20.08 -22.96
N THR A 128 -21.76 19.28 -22.19
CA THR A 128 -21.64 19.29 -20.72
C THR A 128 -20.27 18.80 -20.32
N ARG A 129 -19.56 19.58 -19.51
CA ARG A 129 -18.29 19.17 -18.91
C ARG A 129 -18.46 17.90 -18.09
N LYS A 130 -17.56 16.92 -18.31
CA LYS A 130 -17.46 15.67 -17.55
C LYS A 130 -16.04 15.45 -17.07
N GLY A 131 -15.90 14.87 -15.90
CA GLY A 131 -14.61 14.43 -15.40
C GLY A 131 -14.04 13.27 -16.21
N ALA A 132 -12.73 13.08 -16.12
CA ALA A 132 -12.03 11.95 -16.71
C ALA A 132 -12.15 10.71 -15.80
N ALA A 133 -12.30 9.54 -16.40
CA ALA A 133 -12.32 8.27 -15.67
C ALA A 133 -10.91 7.88 -15.24
N VAL A 134 -10.78 7.33 -14.02
CA VAL A 134 -9.53 6.83 -13.46
C VAL A 134 -9.62 5.30 -13.38
N GLN A 135 -8.79 4.62 -14.17
CA GLN A 135 -8.66 3.16 -14.11
C GLN A 135 -7.51 2.78 -13.19
N LEU A 136 -7.81 1.95 -12.18
CA LEU A 136 -6.83 1.43 -11.24
C LEU A 136 -6.20 0.14 -11.77
N THR A 137 -5.07 -0.24 -11.18
CA THR A 137 -4.38 -1.52 -11.45
C THR A 137 -5.03 -2.72 -10.77
N ILE A 138 -5.99 -2.50 -9.87
CA ILE A 138 -6.61 -3.54 -9.06
C ILE A 138 -7.39 -4.53 -9.93
N ASP A 139 -7.09 -5.82 -9.74
CA ASP A 139 -7.87 -6.94 -10.27
C ASP A 139 -9.05 -7.23 -9.32
N SER A 140 -10.27 -7.22 -9.84
CA SER A 140 -11.46 -7.31 -8.99
C SER A 140 -11.61 -8.67 -8.30
N ASN A 141 -11.12 -9.77 -8.89
CA ASN A 141 -11.19 -11.10 -8.29
C ASN A 141 -10.18 -11.23 -7.13
N ALA A 142 -8.95 -10.73 -7.34
CA ALA A 142 -7.93 -10.69 -6.28
C ALA A 142 -8.37 -9.81 -5.11
N GLN A 143 -8.95 -8.63 -5.38
CA GLN A 143 -9.45 -7.72 -4.36
C GLN A 143 -10.60 -8.32 -3.55
N ASN A 144 -11.60 -8.86 -4.23
CA ASN A 144 -12.76 -9.49 -3.58
C ASN A 144 -12.33 -10.67 -2.70
N THR A 145 -11.41 -11.51 -3.20
CA THR A 145 -10.87 -12.62 -2.42
C THR A 145 -10.10 -12.12 -1.19
N ALA A 146 -9.24 -11.11 -1.36
CA ALA A 146 -8.48 -10.50 -0.27
C ALA A 146 -9.41 -9.90 0.80
N TRP A 147 -10.44 -9.17 0.38
CA TRP A 147 -11.41 -8.56 1.27
C TRP A 147 -12.21 -9.59 2.06
N ASN A 148 -12.80 -10.59 1.38
CA ASN A 148 -13.65 -11.60 2.02
C ASN A 148 -12.84 -12.46 3.00
N ALA A 149 -11.63 -12.88 2.61
CA ALA A 149 -10.77 -13.68 3.47
C ALA A 149 -10.30 -12.89 4.71
N LEU A 150 -9.98 -11.60 4.54
CA LEU A 150 -9.58 -10.71 5.63
C LEU A 150 -10.74 -10.45 6.60
N GLN A 151 -11.92 -10.10 6.07
CA GLN A 151 -13.14 -9.87 6.84
C GLN A 151 -13.54 -11.11 7.66
N ALA A 152 -13.41 -12.31 7.09
CA ALA A 152 -13.73 -13.57 7.75
C ALA A 152 -12.88 -13.82 9.01
N THR A 153 -11.72 -13.19 9.15
CA THR A 153 -10.91 -13.29 10.37
C THR A 153 -11.51 -12.57 11.56
N GLY A 154 -12.36 -11.57 11.33
CA GLY A 154 -12.89 -10.66 12.35
C GLY A 154 -11.81 -9.82 13.05
N LYS A 155 -10.56 -9.86 12.57
CA LYS A 155 -9.40 -9.17 13.16
C LYS A 155 -8.89 -8.06 12.26
N PRO A 156 -8.40 -6.95 12.83
CA PRO A 156 -7.78 -5.90 12.03
C PRO A 156 -6.57 -6.43 11.27
N GLY A 157 -6.44 -6.00 10.02
CA GLY A 157 -5.32 -6.43 9.19
C GLY A 157 -5.37 -5.83 7.80
N ALA A 158 -4.43 -6.22 6.96
CA ALA A 158 -4.39 -5.82 5.56
C ALA A 158 -3.74 -6.87 4.66
N VAL A 159 -4.13 -6.82 3.40
CA VAL A 159 -3.58 -7.61 2.29
C VAL A 159 -3.18 -6.67 1.18
N VAL A 160 -1.95 -6.80 0.69
CA VAL A 160 -1.48 -6.10 -0.51
C VAL A 160 -0.91 -7.12 -1.49
N ALA A 161 -1.33 -7.03 -2.75
CA ALA A 161 -0.79 -7.85 -3.83
C ALA A 161 -0.20 -6.97 -4.93
N LEU A 162 0.96 -7.36 -5.45
CA LEU A 162 1.72 -6.65 -6.46
C LEU A 162 2.01 -7.54 -7.67
N ASN A 163 2.02 -6.96 -8.85
CA ASN A 163 2.71 -7.56 -10.00
C ASN A 163 4.22 -7.30 -9.84
N PRO A 164 5.06 -8.33 -9.67
CA PRO A 164 6.49 -8.15 -9.42
C PRO A 164 7.24 -7.45 -10.56
N GLN A 165 6.83 -7.66 -11.81
CA GLN A 165 7.52 -7.15 -13.00
C GLN A 165 7.22 -5.67 -13.25
N THR A 166 6.04 -5.19 -12.82
CA THR A 166 5.61 -3.82 -13.12
C THR A 166 5.52 -2.94 -11.89
N GLY A 167 5.29 -3.50 -10.70
CA GLY A 167 4.95 -2.77 -9.49
C GLY A 167 3.46 -2.42 -9.38
N ALA A 168 2.62 -2.83 -10.33
CA ALA A 168 1.18 -2.60 -10.28
C ALA A 168 0.55 -3.25 -9.05
N ILE A 169 -0.25 -2.49 -8.30
CA ILE A 169 -0.99 -3.01 -7.14
C ILE A 169 -2.24 -3.73 -7.65
N LEU A 170 -2.28 -5.06 -7.48
CA LEU A 170 -3.35 -5.92 -7.95
C LEU A 170 -4.48 -6.10 -6.93
N ALA A 171 -4.17 -5.96 -5.65
CA ALA A 171 -5.16 -5.91 -4.57
C ALA A 171 -4.65 -5.08 -3.40
N MET A 172 -5.55 -4.38 -2.71
CA MET A 172 -5.28 -3.60 -1.52
C MET A 172 -6.51 -3.61 -0.61
N ALA A 173 -6.57 -4.56 0.33
CA ALA A 173 -7.65 -4.70 1.28
C ALA A 173 -7.19 -4.28 2.69
N SER A 174 -8.06 -3.62 3.44
CA SER A 174 -7.83 -3.21 4.83
C SER A 174 -9.09 -3.42 5.66
N TYR A 175 -9.00 -4.09 6.79
CA TYR A 175 -10.11 -4.37 7.68
C TYR A 175 -9.78 -3.92 9.13
N PRO A 176 -10.74 -3.37 9.88
CA PRO A 176 -12.08 -2.99 9.45
C PRO A 176 -12.09 -1.85 8.43
N SER A 177 -13.22 -1.68 7.75
CA SER A 177 -13.47 -0.65 6.76
C SER A 177 -14.84 0.00 7.00
N TYR A 178 -15.24 0.93 6.16
CA TYR A 178 -16.45 1.73 6.31
C TYR A 178 -17.25 1.78 4.99
N ASP A 179 -18.53 2.16 5.05
CA ASP A 179 -19.34 2.41 3.86
C ASP A 179 -19.19 3.86 3.39
N PRO A 180 -18.47 4.13 2.29
CA PRO A 180 -18.26 5.48 1.78
C PRO A 180 -19.55 6.15 1.30
N ASN A 181 -20.60 5.38 0.97
CA ASN A 181 -21.88 5.95 0.57
C ASN A 181 -22.51 6.78 1.69
N GLN A 182 -22.34 6.37 2.94
CA GLN A 182 -22.88 7.11 4.08
C GLN A 182 -22.15 8.44 4.36
N LEU A 183 -20.90 8.58 3.90
CA LEU A 183 -20.17 9.85 3.91
C LEU A 183 -20.54 10.72 2.70
N ALA A 184 -20.82 10.11 1.56
CA ALA A 184 -21.13 10.80 0.30
C ALA A 184 -22.59 11.27 0.16
N VAL A 185 -23.42 11.11 1.21
CA VAL A 185 -24.79 11.64 1.21
C VAL A 185 -24.80 13.16 1.11
N LEU A 186 -25.75 13.72 0.34
CA LEU A 186 -25.91 15.17 0.14
C LEU A 186 -26.63 15.85 1.31
N ASN A 187 -26.68 15.20 2.47
CA ASN A 187 -27.12 15.74 3.74
C ASN A 187 -25.93 15.86 4.68
N GLY A 188 -25.42 17.08 4.89
CA GLY A 188 -24.26 17.32 5.71
C GLY A 188 -24.41 16.90 7.17
N SER A 189 -25.63 16.92 7.72
CA SER A 189 -25.87 16.47 9.10
C SER A 189 -25.71 14.95 9.24
N GLU A 190 -26.28 14.19 8.30
CA GLU A 190 -26.17 12.72 8.27
C GLU A 190 -24.73 12.28 8.03
N SER A 191 -24.06 12.88 7.04
CA SER A 191 -22.65 12.61 6.71
C SER A 191 -21.75 12.87 7.94
N ASN A 192 -21.88 14.03 8.59
CA ASN A 192 -21.11 14.36 9.80
C ASN A 192 -21.41 13.43 10.99
N ALA A 193 -22.66 12.98 11.13
CA ALA A 193 -23.02 12.04 12.20
C ALA A 193 -22.34 10.68 11.99
N TYR A 194 -22.29 10.21 10.75
CA TYR A 194 -21.61 8.97 10.42
C TYR A 194 -20.08 9.08 10.57
N ASP A 195 -19.48 10.19 10.12
CA ASP A 195 -18.05 10.46 10.31
C ASP A 195 -17.65 10.43 11.78
N LYS A 196 -18.41 11.13 12.64
CA LYS A 196 -18.19 11.10 14.10
C LYS A 196 -18.32 9.69 14.68
N LYS A 197 -19.25 8.88 14.19
CA LYS A 197 -19.39 7.48 14.59
C LYS A 197 -18.12 6.69 14.24
N LEU A 198 -17.61 6.82 12.99
CA LEU A 198 -16.40 6.13 12.55
C LEU A 198 -15.16 6.52 13.36
N LEU A 199 -15.03 7.80 13.74
CA LEU A 199 -13.92 8.28 14.59
C LEU A 199 -13.93 7.68 16.00
N LEU A 200 -15.09 7.29 16.52
CA LEU A 200 -15.26 6.68 17.83
C LEU A 200 -15.28 5.15 17.79
N GLU A 201 -15.36 4.57 16.59
CA GLU A 201 -15.46 3.12 16.41
C GLU A 201 -14.12 2.44 16.71
N SER A 202 -14.17 1.39 17.53
CA SER A 202 -13.00 0.58 17.84
C SER A 202 -12.43 -0.06 16.57
N GLY A 203 -11.11 -0.13 16.49
CA GLY A 203 -10.44 -0.66 15.30
C GLY A 203 -10.18 0.36 14.19
N ASN A 204 -10.59 1.63 14.35
CA ASN A 204 -10.32 2.72 13.41
C ASN A 204 -10.59 2.33 11.94
N PRO A 205 -11.85 2.23 11.49
CA PRO A 205 -12.21 1.79 10.15
C PRO A 205 -11.77 2.75 9.03
N LEU A 206 -11.49 4.03 9.35
CA LEU A 206 -10.98 5.02 8.41
C LEU A 206 -9.49 4.81 8.07
N LEU A 207 -8.76 4.05 8.89
CA LEU A 207 -7.33 3.81 8.68
C LEU A 207 -7.11 2.79 7.56
N ASN A 208 -6.50 3.20 6.46
CA ASN A 208 -6.00 2.27 5.45
C ASN A 208 -4.74 1.57 5.98
N ARG A 209 -4.91 0.40 6.59
CA ARG A 209 -3.79 -0.36 7.16
C ARG A 209 -2.79 -0.82 6.12
N ALA A 210 -3.22 -1.00 4.88
CA ALA A 210 -2.34 -1.47 3.82
C ALA A 210 -1.13 -0.54 3.58
N THR A 211 -1.34 0.77 3.79
CA THR A 211 -0.33 1.80 3.53
C THR A 211 -0.01 2.69 4.73
N SER A 212 -0.94 2.85 5.68
CA SER A 212 -0.84 3.89 6.72
C SER A 212 -0.63 3.35 8.14
N ALA A 213 -0.56 2.02 8.30
CA ALA A 213 -0.19 1.38 9.55
C ALA A 213 1.14 0.63 9.40
N THR A 214 1.93 0.64 10.47
CA THR A 214 3.22 -0.05 10.52
C THR A 214 3.24 -1.11 11.62
N PHE A 215 3.90 -2.23 11.35
CA PHE A 215 3.97 -3.41 12.19
C PHE A 215 5.39 -3.96 12.20
N PRO A 216 5.82 -4.66 13.25
CA PRO A 216 7.07 -5.38 13.17
C PRO A 216 6.99 -6.47 12.07
N PRO A 217 8.01 -6.58 11.19
CA PRO A 217 8.00 -7.59 10.12
C PRO A 217 8.15 -9.02 10.66
N GLY A 218 8.77 -9.19 11.81
CA GLY A 218 9.14 -10.50 12.32
C GLY A 218 10.03 -11.26 11.33
N SER A 219 9.87 -12.57 11.28
CA SER A 219 10.73 -13.45 10.47
C SER A 219 10.68 -13.23 8.96
N THR A 220 9.79 -12.40 8.42
CA THR A 220 9.83 -12.04 6.99
C THR A 220 11.04 -11.17 6.67
N PHE A 221 11.54 -10.38 7.64
CA PHE A 221 12.77 -9.61 7.50
C PHE A 221 14.02 -10.47 7.25
N LYS A 222 13.98 -11.77 7.54
CA LYS A 222 15.07 -12.70 7.21
C LYS A 222 15.36 -12.77 5.70
N ILE A 223 14.41 -12.34 4.84
CA ILE A 223 14.66 -12.13 3.41
C ILE A 223 15.72 -11.01 3.23
N VAL A 224 15.55 -9.89 3.93
CA VAL A 224 16.48 -8.75 3.88
C VAL A 224 17.85 -9.13 4.50
N THR A 225 17.83 -9.84 5.63
CA THR A 225 19.07 -10.33 6.29
C THR A 225 19.82 -11.31 5.41
N SER A 226 19.14 -12.25 4.73
CA SER A 226 19.74 -13.15 3.75
C SER A 226 20.32 -12.40 2.56
N SER A 227 19.59 -11.38 2.07
CA SER A 227 20.05 -10.51 0.99
C SER A 227 21.34 -9.79 1.35
N ALA A 228 21.42 -9.28 2.58
CA ALA A 228 22.63 -8.63 3.10
C ALA A 228 23.81 -9.61 3.18
N ALA A 229 23.58 -10.83 3.71
CA ALA A 229 24.60 -11.86 3.83
C ALA A 229 25.14 -12.31 2.47
N PHE A 230 24.25 -12.67 1.54
CA PHE A 230 24.67 -13.21 0.24
C PHE A 230 25.33 -12.13 -0.64
N ASN A 231 24.91 -10.87 -0.49
CA ASN A 231 25.53 -9.75 -1.22
C ASN A 231 27.00 -9.48 -0.81
N GLN A 232 27.43 -9.97 0.37
CA GLN A 232 28.85 -9.90 0.78
C GLN A 232 29.73 -10.96 0.09
N GLY A 233 29.15 -11.98 -0.55
CA GLY A 233 29.86 -13.04 -1.25
C GLY A 233 30.48 -14.12 -0.36
N ASN A 234 30.38 -14.00 0.96
CA ASN A 234 30.93 -14.97 1.92
C ASN A 234 29.90 -16.02 2.36
N TYR A 235 28.64 -15.83 1.97
CA TYR A 235 27.52 -16.68 2.34
C TYR A 235 26.80 -17.21 1.10
N ASN A 236 26.31 -18.43 1.22
CA ASN A 236 25.38 -19.07 0.28
C ASN A 236 24.40 -19.96 1.06
N THR A 237 23.45 -20.58 0.38
CA THR A 237 22.41 -21.40 1.00
C THR A 237 22.97 -22.58 1.84
N GLN A 238 24.16 -23.11 1.52
CA GLN A 238 24.80 -24.25 2.18
C GLN A 238 25.81 -23.84 3.26
N THR A 239 26.04 -22.54 3.45
CA THR A 239 26.94 -22.05 4.50
C THR A 239 26.43 -22.48 5.88
N LEU A 240 27.30 -23.13 6.66
CA LEU A 240 27.01 -23.52 8.03
C LEU A 240 27.15 -22.31 8.96
N VAL A 241 26.10 -22.03 9.72
CA VAL A 241 26.06 -20.96 10.72
C VAL A 241 25.76 -21.50 12.10
N SER A 242 26.17 -20.78 13.14
CA SER A 242 25.82 -21.09 14.53
C SER A 242 24.33 -20.90 14.75
N ALA A 243 23.64 -21.95 15.22
CA ALA A 243 22.19 -22.03 15.38
C ALA A 243 21.84 -22.79 16.68
N PRO A 244 22.30 -22.33 17.85
CA PRO A 244 21.99 -23.00 19.11
C PRO A 244 20.49 -22.91 19.41
N THR A 245 19.96 -23.80 20.24
CA THR A 245 18.55 -23.74 20.70
C THR A 245 18.25 -22.46 21.47
N SER A 246 19.25 -21.93 22.15
CA SER A 246 19.17 -20.69 22.93
C SER A 246 20.45 -19.87 22.77
N LEU A 247 20.31 -18.57 22.58
CA LEU A 247 21.40 -17.63 22.36
C LEU A 247 21.29 -16.48 23.37
N GLN A 248 22.25 -16.42 24.31
CA GLN A 248 22.39 -15.25 25.20
C GLN A 248 22.83 -14.04 24.36
N LEU A 249 21.99 -13.00 24.33
CA LEU A 249 22.33 -11.79 23.60
C LEU A 249 23.41 -10.96 24.32
N PRO A 250 24.41 -10.43 23.60
CA PRO A 250 25.49 -9.64 24.19
C PRO A 250 24.97 -8.44 24.99
N GLN A 251 25.53 -8.20 26.17
CA GLN A 251 25.17 -7.07 27.05
C GLN A 251 23.66 -6.96 27.35
N SER A 252 22.98 -8.08 27.42
CA SER A 252 21.53 -8.14 27.65
C SER A 252 21.23 -9.34 28.57
N SER A 253 20.14 -9.23 29.33
CA SER A 253 19.58 -10.37 30.07
C SER A 253 18.67 -11.27 29.21
N VAL A 254 18.46 -10.88 27.93
CA VAL A 254 17.58 -11.63 27.01
C VAL A 254 18.30 -12.86 26.49
N ASN A 255 17.61 -13.98 26.63
CA ASN A 255 18.01 -15.26 26.05
C ASN A 255 17.09 -15.54 24.87
N LEU A 256 17.59 -15.36 23.65
CA LEU A 256 16.82 -15.57 22.43
C LEU A 256 16.68 -17.07 22.16
N ILE A 257 15.48 -17.53 21.91
CA ILE A 257 15.16 -18.92 21.53
C ILE A 257 14.58 -18.99 20.12
N ASN A 258 14.67 -20.17 19.51
CA ASN A 258 13.89 -20.48 18.31
C ASN A 258 12.41 -20.64 18.66
N ASN A 259 11.56 -20.76 17.65
CA ASN A 259 10.13 -20.99 17.86
C ASN A 259 9.95 -22.26 18.74
N ASP A 260 9.13 -22.15 19.78
CA ASP A 260 8.85 -23.23 20.76
C ASP A 260 10.12 -23.84 21.43
N GLY A 261 11.29 -23.19 21.33
CA GLY A 261 12.56 -23.66 21.88
C GLY A 261 13.17 -24.83 21.11
N GLU A 262 12.71 -25.06 19.88
CA GLU A 262 13.17 -26.18 19.05
C GLU A 262 14.62 -26.03 18.57
N GLN A 263 15.27 -27.16 18.31
CA GLN A 263 16.55 -27.23 17.68
C GLN A 263 16.42 -26.78 16.19
N CYS A 264 17.37 -26.01 15.69
CA CYS A 264 17.44 -25.63 14.29
C CYS A 264 18.15 -26.73 13.48
N GLY A 265 17.39 -27.41 12.63
CA GLY A 265 17.87 -28.51 11.79
C GLY A 265 18.24 -29.75 12.55
N THR A 266 18.70 -30.76 11.82
CA THR A 266 18.96 -32.12 12.34
C THR A 266 20.42 -32.44 12.61
N LEU A 267 21.35 -31.47 12.43
CA LEU A 267 22.79 -31.67 12.56
C LEU A 267 23.24 -31.97 14.03
N GLY A 268 22.43 -31.60 15.02
CA GLY A 268 22.65 -31.93 16.44
C GLY A 268 23.82 -31.23 17.13
N ASN A 269 24.52 -30.32 16.45
CA ASN A 269 25.77 -29.70 16.95
C ASN A 269 25.66 -28.18 17.15
N GLY A 270 24.44 -27.64 17.24
CA GLY A 270 24.17 -26.22 17.34
C GLY A 270 24.54 -25.43 16.07
N LYS A 271 24.54 -26.09 14.90
CA LYS A 271 24.77 -25.51 13.60
C LYS A 271 23.67 -25.91 12.62
N ALA A 272 23.37 -25.05 11.66
CA ALA A 272 22.46 -25.32 10.54
C ALA A 272 23.00 -24.68 9.27
N THR A 273 22.60 -25.20 8.11
CA THR A 273 22.79 -24.46 6.86
C THR A 273 21.84 -23.26 6.81
N ILE A 274 22.19 -22.22 6.07
CA ILE A 274 21.31 -21.04 5.95
C ILE A 274 19.96 -21.43 5.37
N ILE A 275 19.89 -22.32 4.37
CA ILE A 275 18.62 -22.77 3.83
C ILE A 275 17.77 -23.49 4.89
N THR A 276 18.34 -24.37 5.71
CA THR A 276 17.63 -25.03 6.82
C THR A 276 17.13 -23.98 7.82
N ALA A 277 18.00 -23.08 8.27
CA ALA A 277 17.64 -22.02 9.20
C ALA A 277 16.55 -21.08 8.68
N PHE A 278 16.51 -20.83 7.37
CA PHE A 278 15.46 -20.02 6.72
C PHE A 278 14.15 -20.80 6.62
N THR A 279 14.20 -22.06 6.24
CA THR A 279 13.07 -22.98 6.06
C THR A 279 12.29 -23.16 7.37
N GLU A 280 13.00 -23.45 8.45
CA GLU A 280 12.47 -23.63 9.81
C GLU A 280 12.29 -22.31 10.56
N SER A 281 12.74 -21.19 9.95
CA SER A 281 12.65 -19.85 10.53
C SER A 281 13.43 -19.67 11.85
N CYS A 282 14.63 -20.26 11.97
CA CYS A 282 15.44 -20.23 13.18
C CYS A 282 15.89 -18.80 13.56
N ASN A 283 15.54 -18.37 14.76
CA ASN A 283 15.87 -17.02 15.25
C ASN A 283 17.35 -16.89 15.60
N THR A 284 17.90 -17.88 16.31
CA THR A 284 19.28 -17.84 16.81
C THR A 284 20.31 -17.80 15.68
N ALA A 285 20.04 -18.53 14.57
CA ALA A 285 20.88 -18.50 13.39
C ALA A 285 20.91 -17.11 12.75
N PHE A 286 19.75 -16.50 12.52
CA PHE A 286 19.64 -15.18 11.88
C PHE A 286 20.12 -14.05 12.79
N ALA A 287 19.95 -14.14 14.10
CA ALA A 287 20.55 -13.24 15.07
C ALA A 287 22.09 -13.27 15.00
N ASN A 288 22.69 -14.45 14.92
CA ASN A 288 24.14 -14.60 14.75
C ASN A 288 24.62 -14.02 13.42
N ILE A 289 23.92 -14.29 12.31
CA ILE A 289 24.24 -13.69 11.01
C ILE A 289 24.16 -12.15 11.11
N GLY A 290 23.08 -11.62 11.70
CA GLY A 290 22.91 -10.18 11.86
C GLY A 290 24.03 -9.52 12.66
N MET A 291 24.44 -10.12 13.78
CA MET A 291 25.57 -9.60 14.57
C MET A 291 26.89 -9.61 13.79
N GLN A 292 27.11 -10.62 12.95
CA GLN A 292 28.32 -10.69 12.08
C GLN A 292 28.29 -9.65 10.96
N LEU A 293 27.11 -9.37 10.37
CA LEU A 293 26.93 -8.36 9.33
C LEU A 293 27.05 -6.94 9.88
N GLY A 294 26.57 -6.72 11.09
CA GLY A 294 26.47 -5.43 11.74
C GLY A 294 25.26 -4.59 11.27
N SER A 295 24.82 -3.69 12.15
CA SER A 295 23.61 -2.87 11.94
C SER A 295 23.68 -1.99 10.68
N ALA A 296 24.85 -1.43 10.36
CA ALA A 296 25.04 -0.58 9.18
C ALA A 296 24.81 -1.35 7.86
N THR A 297 25.28 -2.60 7.76
CA THR A 297 25.08 -3.46 6.59
C THR A 297 23.59 -3.82 6.43
N LEU A 298 22.93 -4.18 7.53
CA LEU A 298 21.50 -4.49 7.53
C LEU A 298 20.67 -3.27 7.11
N LYS A 299 20.99 -2.08 7.69
CA LYS A 299 20.32 -0.82 7.33
C LYS A 299 20.49 -0.48 5.86
N SER A 300 21.70 -0.55 5.33
CA SER A 300 21.97 -0.29 3.92
C SER A 300 21.18 -1.24 2.99
N MET A 301 21.03 -2.52 3.37
CA MET A 301 20.20 -3.45 2.61
C MET A 301 18.71 -3.15 2.76
N ALA A 302 18.23 -2.85 3.96
CA ALA A 302 16.84 -2.45 4.20
C ALA A 302 16.46 -1.21 3.36
N GLU A 303 17.33 -0.22 3.29
CA GLU A 303 17.10 0.98 2.44
C GLU A 303 16.97 0.65 0.94
N LYS A 304 17.73 -0.32 0.45
CA LYS A 304 17.55 -0.81 -0.92
C LYS A 304 16.19 -1.49 -1.15
N TYR A 305 15.60 -2.08 -0.10
CA TYR A 305 14.24 -2.62 -0.11
C TYR A 305 13.16 -1.56 0.09
N GLY A 306 13.51 -0.28 0.28
CA GLY A 306 12.59 0.84 0.40
C GLY A 306 12.32 1.32 1.83
N PHE A 307 13.02 0.79 2.84
CA PHE A 307 12.96 1.33 4.19
C PHE A 307 13.52 2.75 4.26
N ASN A 308 13.10 3.49 5.26
CA ASN A 308 13.54 4.86 5.53
C ASN A 308 13.33 5.82 4.34
N ASN A 309 12.40 5.50 3.45
CA ASN A 309 12.07 6.32 2.29
C ASN A 309 10.78 7.14 2.57
N PRO A 310 10.91 8.46 2.84
CA PRO A 310 9.75 9.31 3.13
C PRO A 310 8.93 9.65 1.88
N ASP A 311 9.48 9.42 0.68
CA ASP A 311 8.89 9.86 -0.60
C ASP A 311 8.13 8.74 -1.32
N LEU A 312 7.91 7.61 -0.65
CA LEU A 312 7.13 6.53 -1.23
C LEU A 312 5.64 6.89 -1.24
N THR A 313 5.05 6.97 -2.43
CA THR A 313 3.62 7.26 -2.64
C THR A 313 3.08 6.47 -3.84
N ILE A 314 1.75 6.19 -3.91
CA ILE A 314 1.14 5.27 -4.87
C ILE A 314 -0.13 5.72 -5.64
N PRO A 315 -0.72 6.85 -5.73
CA PRO A 315 -0.55 8.21 -5.23
C PRO A 315 -1.03 8.43 -3.78
N LEU A 316 -1.59 7.42 -3.14
CA LEU A 316 -1.94 7.51 -1.72
C LEU A 316 -0.69 7.66 -0.86
N PRO A 317 -0.75 8.36 0.27
CA PRO A 317 0.37 8.42 1.19
C PRO A 317 0.69 7.04 1.75
N VAL A 318 1.97 6.73 1.89
CA VAL A 318 2.49 5.50 2.48
C VAL A 318 3.28 5.84 3.72
N ALA A 319 2.93 5.23 4.85
CA ALA A 319 3.72 5.37 6.06
C ALA A 319 5.12 4.79 5.85
N GLN A 320 6.12 5.48 6.33
CA GLN A 320 7.51 5.06 6.18
C GLN A 320 7.75 3.75 6.94
N SER A 321 8.20 2.72 6.24
CA SER A 321 8.80 1.54 6.85
C SER A 321 10.15 1.94 7.42
N ASN A 322 10.43 1.57 8.67
CA ASN A 322 11.58 2.08 9.39
C ASN A 322 12.53 0.95 9.81
N PHE A 323 13.80 1.14 9.54
CA PHE A 323 14.90 0.34 10.08
C PHE A 323 15.89 1.30 10.77
N PRO A 324 15.94 1.35 12.10
CA PRO A 324 16.85 2.23 12.83
C PRO A 324 18.29 1.75 12.76
N LEU A 325 19.25 2.66 12.95
CA LEU A 325 20.65 2.29 13.15
C LEU A 325 20.88 2.01 14.63
N GLU A 326 21.12 0.74 14.97
CA GLU A 326 21.31 0.31 16.34
C GLU A 326 22.76 -0.14 16.58
N PRO A 327 23.53 0.58 17.40
CA PRO A 327 24.94 0.26 17.63
C PRO A 327 25.15 -0.98 18.53
N ALA A 328 24.17 -1.34 19.38
CA ALA A 328 24.29 -2.45 20.29
C ALA A 328 24.07 -3.79 19.55
N GLN A 329 24.97 -4.76 19.77
CA GLN A 329 24.88 -6.07 19.13
C GLN A 329 23.60 -6.82 19.46
N SER A 330 23.07 -6.70 20.69
CA SER A 330 21.79 -7.28 21.08
C SER A 330 20.63 -6.73 20.25
N PHE A 331 20.62 -5.44 19.95
CA PHE A 331 19.59 -4.83 19.10
C PHE A 331 19.77 -5.22 17.65
N THR A 332 21.00 -5.24 17.13
CA THR A 332 21.30 -5.76 15.79
C THR A 332 20.81 -7.21 15.62
N ALA A 333 21.01 -8.04 16.64
CA ALA A 333 20.52 -9.44 16.65
C ALA A 333 18.97 -9.50 16.51
N MET A 334 18.27 -8.65 17.24
CA MET A 334 16.81 -8.58 17.20
C MET A 334 16.30 -7.99 15.89
N SER A 335 16.91 -6.92 15.38
CA SER A 335 16.56 -6.33 14.08
C SER A 335 16.80 -7.31 12.92
N ALA A 336 17.83 -8.16 13.00
CA ALA A 336 18.09 -9.16 11.96
C ALA A 336 16.98 -10.21 11.80
N ILE A 337 16.11 -10.32 12.80
CA ILE A 337 14.93 -11.20 12.78
C ILE A 337 13.61 -10.40 12.68
N GLY A 338 13.70 -9.09 12.38
CA GLY A 338 12.54 -8.21 12.19
C GLY A 338 11.79 -7.88 13.48
N GLN A 339 12.51 -7.78 14.58
CA GLN A 339 11.99 -7.43 15.90
C GLN A 339 12.64 -6.12 16.39
N LYS A 340 12.30 -5.70 17.59
CA LYS A 340 12.76 -4.45 18.18
C LYS A 340 11.96 -3.26 17.59
N ASP A 341 12.64 -2.29 16.98
CA ASP A 341 12.04 -1.05 16.49
C ASP A 341 11.89 -1.03 14.95
N ASP A 342 12.11 -2.19 14.31
CA ASP A 342 11.86 -2.37 12.87
C ASP A 342 10.37 -2.37 12.61
N THR A 343 9.94 -1.56 11.63
CA THR A 343 8.53 -1.48 11.26
C THR A 343 8.33 -1.48 9.74
N VAL A 344 7.27 -2.15 9.29
CA VAL A 344 6.88 -2.24 7.86
C VAL A 344 5.39 -1.99 7.68
N THR A 345 5.03 -1.47 6.53
CA THR A 345 3.64 -1.51 6.07
C THR A 345 3.33 -2.86 5.41
N PRO A 346 2.06 -3.30 5.32
CA PRO A 346 1.67 -4.44 4.50
C PRO A 346 2.09 -4.32 3.04
N LEU A 347 2.16 -3.12 2.48
CA LEU A 347 2.74 -2.86 1.16
C LEU A 347 4.22 -3.26 1.12
N GLN A 348 5.01 -2.91 2.14
CA GLN A 348 6.43 -3.28 2.24
C GLN A 348 6.61 -4.80 2.32
N GLU A 349 5.72 -5.52 3.00
CA GLU A 349 5.72 -6.99 3.01
C GLU A 349 5.55 -7.58 1.61
N ALA A 350 4.62 -7.05 0.81
CA ALA A 350 4.46 -7.47 -0.58
C ALA A 350 5.70 -7.11 -1.42
N MET A 351 6.36 -5.97 -1.16
CA MET A 351 7.58 -5.54 -1.86
C MET A 351 8.75 -6.49 -1.61
N PHE A 352 8.87 -7.14 -0.43
CA PHE A 352 9.91 -8.16 -0.19
C PHE A 352 9.79 -9.31 -1.18
N ALA A 353 8.61 -9.92 -1.26
CA ALA A 353 8.36 -11.03 -2.17
C ALA A 353 8.46 -10.60 -3.64
N ALA A 354 7.94 -9.41 -4.00
CA ALA A 354 8.00 -8.88 -5.36
C ALA A 354 9.44 -8.70 -5.84
N THR A 355 10.34 -8.21 -4.98
CA THR A 355 11.76 -8.04 -5.30
C THR A 355 12.41 -9.37 -5.69
N ILE A 356 12.18 -10.41 -4.90
CA ILE A 356 12.75 -11.75 -5.15
C ILE A 356 12.12 -12.38 -6.39
N ALA A 357 10.80 -12.25 -6.56
CA ALA A 357 10.08 -12.72 -7.75
C ALA A 357 10.56 -12.06 -9.04
N ASN A 358 11.04 -10.81 -8.97
CA ASN A 358 11.54 -10.02 -10.10
C ASN A 358 13.08 -10.01 -10.19
N ASN A 359 13.71 -11.14 -9.89
CA ASN A 359 15.15 -11.34 -10.02
C ASN A 359 16.01 -10.27 -9.32
N GLY A 360 15.54 -9.80 -8.16
CA GLY A 360 16.22 -8.84 -7.31
C GLY A 360 15.96 -7.38 -7.64
N THR A 361 15.12 -7.08 -8.61
CA THR A 361 14.72 -5.71 -8.95
C THR A 361 13.42 -5.35 -8.24
N LEU A 362 13.45 -4.29 -7.44
CA LEU A 362 12.27 -3.69 -6.81
C LEU A 362 11.65 -2.66 -7.75
N MET A 363 10.45 -2.92 -8.22
CA MET A 363 9.66 -1.95 -8.98
C MET A 363 8.97 -0.94 -8.06
N ARG A 364 8.81 0.31 -8.53
CA ARG A 364 8.01 1.30 -7.80
C ARG A 364 6.54 0.89 -7.80
N PRO A 365 5.90 0.74 -6.65
CA PRO A 365 4.47 0.44 -6.60
C PRO A 365 3.65 1.59 -7.18
N TYR A 366 2.55 1.26 -7.88
CA TYR A 366 1.60 2.24 -8.37
C TYR A 366 0.18 1.66 -8.43
N LEU A 367 -0.82 2.54 -8.36
CA LEU A 367 -2.23 2.18 -8.22
C LEU A 367 -3.09 2.65 -9.40
N VAL A 368 -2.75 3.77 -10.03
CA VAL A 368 -3.46 4.29 -11.20
C VAL A 368 -2.81 3.74 -12.45
N GLN A 369 -3.58 3.00 -13.26
CA GLN A 369 -3.13 2.43 -14.53
C GLN A 369 -3.18 3.47 -15.64
N GLN A 370 -4.33 4.16 -15.77
CA GLN A 370 -4.53 5.20 -16.77
C GLN A 370 -5.70 6.11 -16.41
N VAL A 371 -5.70 7.28 -17.02
CA VAL A 371 -6.78 8.25 -16.96
C VAL A 371 -7.34 8.43 -18.37
N GLN A 372 -8.66 8.27 -18.52
CA GLN A 372 -9.37 8.37 -19.80
C GLN A 372 -10.34 9.53 -19.79
N ALA A 373 -10.28 10.37 -20.80
CA ALA A 373 -11.27 11.41 -21.01
C ALA A 373 -12.64 10.83 -21.44
N ALA A 374 -13.68 11.66 -21.42
CA ALA A 374 -15.05 11.24 -21.75
C ALA A 374 -15.23 10.68 -23.18
N ASP A 375 -14.27 10.90 -24.11
CA ASP A 375 -14.23 10.31 -25.45
C ASP A 375 -13.34 9.07 -25.54
N LEU A 376 -12.94 8.53 -24.39
CA LEU A 376 -12.07 7.35 -24.23
C LEU A 376 -10.61 7.59 -24.66
N SER A 377 -10.21 8.81 -25.01
CA SER A 377 -8.80 9.11 -25.24
C SER A 377 -8.00 9.03 -23.96
N ILE A 378 -6.79 8.47 -24.02
CA ILE A 378 -5.89 8.37 -22.88
C ILE A 378 -5.28 9.74 -22.60
N VAL A 379 -5.48 10.26 -21.40
CA VAL A 379 -4.95 11.54 -20.91
C VAL A 379 -3.65 11.36 -20.15
N ASP A 380 -3.56 10.26 -19.42
CA ASP A 380 -2.39 9.86 -18.65
C ASP A 380 -2.31 8.34 -18.56
N GLN A 381 -1.10 7.80 -18.51
CA GLN A 381 -0.87 6.36 -18.41
C GLN A 381 0.38 6.10 -17.59
N ALA A 382 0.29 5.13 -16.67
CA ALA A 382 1.43 4.71 -15.88
C ALA A 382 2.54 4.09 -16.73
N ALA A 383 3.78 4.44 -16.41
CA ALA A 383 4.97 3.79 -16.94
C ALA A 383 5.69 3.09 -15.78
N PRO A 384 5.75 1.74 -15.77
CA PRO A 384 6.47 1.01 -14.74
C PRO A 384 7.94 1.42 -14.65
N THR A 385 8.43 1.71 -13.45
CA THR A 385 9.81 2.12 -13.21
C THR A 385 10.45 1.29 -12.10
N ALA A 386 11.72 0.93 -12.26
CA ALA A 386 12.49 0.33 -11.18
C ALA A 386 12.78 1.39 -10.10
N MET A 387 12.60 1.01 -8.85
CA MET A 387 12.92 1.84 -7.68
C MET A 387 14.37 1.60 -7.23
N SER A 388 14.78 0.32 -7.21
CA SER A 388 16.12 -0.11 -6.81
C SER A 388 16.43 -1.51 -7.31
N GLN A 389 17.68 -1.94 -7.12
CA GLN A 389 18.08 -3.35 -7.29
C GLN A 389 18.82 -3.79 -6.02
N PRO A 390 18.09 -4.26 -4.99
CA PRO A 390 18.66 -4.73 -3.75
C PRO A 390 19.74 -5.79 -3.91
N VAL A 391 19.50 -6.79 -4.77
CA VAL A 391 20.39 -7.92 -5.01
C VAL A 391 20.49 -8.27 -6.49
N SER A 392 21.52 -9.00 -6.86
CA SER A 392 21.66 -9.56 -8.21
C SER A 392 20.64 -10.68 -8.48
N ALA A 393 20.40 -11.00 -9.75
CA ALA A 393 19.52 -12.10 -10.12
C ALA A 393 19.99 -13.47 -9.56
N ALA A 394 21.29 -13.69 -9.44
CA ALA A 394 21.85 -14.89 -8.84
C ALA A 394 21.48 -15.00 -7.34
N VAL A 395 21.67 -13.93 -6.59
CA VAL A 395 21.31 -13.88 -5.15
C VAL A 395 19.79 -14.01 -4.97
N ALA A 396 19.00 -13.34 -5.81
CA ALA A 396 17.54 -13.48 -5.80
C ALA A 396 17.11 -14.93 -6.05
N GLY A 397 17.79 -15.64 -6.97
CA GLY A 397 17.57 -17.06 -7.25
C GLY A 397 17.83 -17.96 -6.02
N GLU A 398 18.90 -17.70 -5.29
CA GLU A 398 19.19 -18.43 -4.04
C GLU A 398 18.11 -18.15 -2.98
N ILE A 399 17.70 -16.91 -2.78
CA ILE A 399 16.65 -16.54 -1.81
C ILE A 399 15.31 -17.14 -2.24
N LYS A 400 14.98 -17.11 -3.54
CA LYS A 400 13.79 -17.78 -4.08
C LYS A 400 13.77 -19.26 -3.72
N ASN A 401 14.89 -19.97 -3.89
CA ASN A 401 14.99 -21.40 -3.51
C ASN A 401 14.73 -21.61 -2.01
N MET A 402 15.22 -20.73 -1.15
CA MET A 402 14.92 -20.78 0.29
C MET A 402 13.43 -20.49 0.56
N MET A 403 12.82 -19.52 -0.11
CA MET A 403 11.39 -19.23 0.04
C MET A 403 10.51 -20.37 -0.49
N VAL A 404 10.93 -21.05 -1.54
CA VAL A 404 10.29 -22.30 -2.02
C VAL A 404 10.40 -23.39 -0.98
N SER A 405 11.55 -23.54 -0.34
CA SER A 405 11.78 -24.56 0.70
C SER A 405 10.84 -24.36 1.91
N VAL A 406 10.54 -23.12 2.31
CA VAL A 406 9.57 -22.82 3.38
C VAL A 406 8.20 -23.46 3.14
N VAL A 407 7.76 -23.55 1.88
CA VAL A 407 6.43 -24.05 1.52
C VAL A 407 6.49 -25.52 1.08
N ASN A 408 7.61 -26.03 0.57
CA ASN A 408 7.67 -27.33 -0.08
C ASN A 408 8.46 -28.40 0.71
N SER A 409 9.30 -27.98 1.68
CA SER A 409 9.98 -28.93 2.60
C SER A 409 9.05 -29.37 3.73
N PRO A 410 9.10 -30.65 4.16
CA PRO A 410 8.34 -31.11 5.31
C PRO A 410 8.58 -30.32 6.60
N ASP A 411 9.82 -29.82 6.79
CA ASP A 411 10.22 -29.02 7.95
C ASP A 411 9.93 -27.51 7.77
N GLY A 412 9.34 -27.15 6.64
CA GLY A 412 9.04 -25.75 6.31
C GLY A 412 7.82 -25.23 7.05
N THR A 413 7.93 -24.01 7.58
CA THR A 413 6.84 -23.36 8.35
C THR A 413 5.57 -23.12 7.53
N GLY A 414 5.64 -23.17 6.20
CA GLY A 414 4.53 -23.03 5.27
C GLY A 414 4.11 -24.34 4.58
N TYR A 415 4.61 -25.49 5.01
CA TYR A 415 4.40 -26.78 4.33
C TYR A 415 2.93 -27.18 4.11
N ALA A 416 2.04 -26.71 4.98
CA ALA A 416 0.59 -26.94 4.83
C ALA A 416 0.02 -26.42 3.49
N PHE A 417 0.73 -25.50 2.82
CA PHE A 417 0.32 -24.91 1.54
C PHE A 417 1.03 -25.49 0.32
N LYS A 418 1.82 -26.54 0.52
CA LYS A 418 2.37 -27.31 -0.59
C LYS A 418 1.24 -27.81 -1.48
N ASN A 419 1.36 -27.56 -2.80
CA ASN A 419 0.36 -27.94 -3.79
C ASN A 419 -1.04 -27.32 -3.59
N ALA A 420 -1.17 -26.23 -2.82
CA ALA A 420 -2.45 -25.54 -2.62
C ALA A 420 -3.02 -24.92 -3.91
N ILE A 421 -2.15 -24.63 -4.89
CA ILE A 421 -2.51 -24.23 -6.24
C ILE A 421 -1.94 -25.30 -7.21
N PRO A 422 -2.80 -26.07 -7.89
CA PRO A 422 -2.36 -27.15 -8.79
C PRO A 422 -1.38 -26.67 -9.86
N GLY A 423 -0.22 -27.31 -9.97
CA GLY A 423 0.80 -26.99 -10.97
C GLY A 423 1.57 -25.68 -10.74
N VAL A 424 1.31 -24.97 -9.63
CA VAL A 424 1.97 -23.72 -9.30
C VAL A 424 2.84 -23.88 -8.05
N GLN A 425 4.09 -23.49 -8.14
CA GLN A 425 5.02 -23.47 -7.01
C GLN A 425 4.89 -22.15 -6.25
N ILE A 426 4.55 -22.23 -4.96
CA ILE A 426 4.48 -21.09 -4.07
C ILE A 426 5.84 -20.93 -3.37
N ALA A 427 6.36 -19.71 -3.37
CA ALA A 427 7.50 -19.30 -2.56
C ALA A 427 7.01 -18.32 -1.47
N GLY A 428 7.41 -18.51 -0.23
CA GLY A 428 6.92 -17.66 0.84
C GLY A 428 7.83 -17.63 2.07
N LYS A 429 7.50 -16.72 3.00
CA LYS A 429 8.11 -16.63 4.32
C LYS A 429 7.05 -16.28 5.36
N THR A 430 6.95 -17.10 6.37
CA THR A 430 6.09 -16.85 7.54
C THR A 430 6.77 -15.88 8.50
N GLY A 431 5.97 -15.01 9.11
CA GLY A 431 6.37 -14.13 10.19
C GLY A 431 5.42 -14.26 11.38
N THR A 432 5.96 -14.16 12.57
CA THR A 432 5.23 -14.00 13.83
C THR A 432 5.90 -12.84 14.54
N ALA A 433 5.22 -11.72 14.63
CA ALA A 433 5.78 -10.51 15.19
C ALA A 433 5.22 -10.31 16.61
N GLN A 434 6.12 -10.14 17.56
CA GLN A 434 5.73 -9.80 18.93
C GLN A 434 5.20 -8.36 18.95
N ASN A 435 4.09 -8.15 19.66
CA ASN A 435 3.39 -6.88 19.71
C ASN A 435 3.08 -6.45 21.15
N GLY A 436 2.77 -5.15 21.33
CA GLY A 436 2.42 -4.56 22.59
C GLY A 436 3.61 -4.15 23.47
N VAL A 437 3.33 -3.39 24.54
CA VAL A 437 4.36 -2.96 25.49
C VAL A 437 4.97 -4.17 26.18
N ASN A 438 6.29 -4.30 26.11
CA ASN A 438 7.03 -5.47 26.62
C ASN A 438 6.55 -6.81 26.04
N ASN A 439 6.09 -6.83 24.78
CA ASN A 439 5.58 -8.01 24.08
C ASN A 439 4.38 -8.68 24.78
N SER A 440 3.57 -7.89 25.47
CA SER A 440 2.39 -8.38 26.23
C SER A 440 1.14 -8.57 25.36
N GLY A 441 1.17 -8.08 24.11
CA GLY A 441 0.08 -8.26 23.14
C GLY A 441 0.08 -9.66 22.49
N LEU A 442 -1.02 -9.99 21.84
CA LEU A 442 -1.07 -11.14 20.94
C LEU A 442 -0.16 -10.88 19.74
N ASN A 443 0.59 -11.89 19.31
CA ASN A 443 1.48 -11.78 18.16
C ASN A 443 0.70 -11.43 16.89
N ASP A 444 1.28 -10.58 16.06
CA ASP A 444 0.77 -10.32 14.70
C ASP A 444 1.22 -11.43 13.75
N ALA A 445 0.26 -11.95 12.99
CA ALA A 445 0.53 -12.95 11.97
C ALA A 445 0.94 -12.25 10.67
N VAL A 446 2.11 -12.61 10.15
CA VAL A 446 2.68 -12.03 8.93
C VAL A 446 2.99 -13.14 7.93
N PHE A 447 2.73 -12.89 6.66
CA PHE A 447 3.16 -13.79 5.57
C PHE A 447 3.43 -12.98 4.31
N THR A 448 4.58 -13.21 3.72
CA THR A 448 4.94 -12.69 2.40
C THR A 448 5.22 -13.84 1.45
N SER A 449 4.70 -13.76 0.22
CA SER A 449 4.80 -14.86 -0.75
C SER A 449 4.66 -14.38 -2.18
N PHE A 450 5.08 -15.22 -3.11
CA PHE A 450 4.80 -15.02 -4.53
C PHE A 450 4.62 -16.36 -5.26
N ALA A 451 3.92 -16.29 -6.38
CA ALA A 451 3.78 -17.40 -7.31
C ALA A 451 3.57 -16.88 -8.73
N SER A 452 3.82 -17.75 -9.71
CA SER A 452 3.65 -17.44 -11.13
C SER A 452 3.04 -18.62 -11.88
N SER A 453 2.17 -18.32 -12.84
CA SER A 453 1.54 -19.30 -13.74
C SER A 453 1.45 -18.67 -15.14
N GLY A 454 2.10 -19.27 -16.13
CA GLY A 454 2.20 -18.71 -17.47
C GLY A 454 2.87 -17.32 -17.43
N ASN A 455 2.17 -16.33 -17.96
CA ASN A 455 2.61 -14.92 -17.99
C ASN A 455 2.08 -14.10 -16.78
N ARG A 456 1.33 -14.71 -15.88
CA ARG A 456 0.82 -14.05 -14.65
C ARG A 456 1.75 -14.32 -13.48
N SER A 457 2.04 -13.28 -12.73
CA SER A 457 2.86 -13.35 -11.53
C SER A 457 2.29 -12.40 -10.48
N MET A 458 2.26 -12.84 -9.23
CA MET A 458 1.78 -12.03 -8.13
C MET A 458 2.64 -12.26 -6.89
N ALA A 459 2.96 -11.17 -6.19
CA ALA A 459 3.52 -11.17 -4.85
C ALA A 459 2.49 -10.63 -3.86
N VAL A 460 2.37 -11.24 -2.69
CA VAL A 460 1.35 -10.90 -1.67
C VAL A 460 2.00 -10.73 -0.32
N GLY A 461 1.66 -9.64 0.37
CA GLY A 461 1.97 -9.39 1.78
C GLY A 461 0.68 -9.34 2.59
N VAL A 462 0.64 -10.05 3.71
CA VAL A 462 -0.50 -10.13 4.63
C VAL A 462 -0.04 -9.89 6.05
N ILE A 463 -0.73 -8.99 6.76
CA ILE A 463 -0.56 -8.77 8.20
C ILE A 463 -1.93 -8.82 8.88
N ILE A 464 -2.05 -9.65 9.94
CA ILE A 464 -3.25 -9.76 10.77
C ILE A 464 -2.87 -9.44 12.22
N GLN A 465 -3.41 -8.35 12.76
CA GLN A 465 -3.15 -7.92 14.14
C GLN A 465 -3.71 -8.93 15.14
N GLY A 466 -2.85 -9.35 16.08
CA GLY A 466 -3.24 -10.38 17.05
C GLY A 466 -3.66 -11.70 16.39
N GLY A 467 -3.19 -11.97 15.18
CA GLY A 467 -3.46 -13.19 14.40
C GLY A 467 -2.74 -14.43 14.91
N GLY A 468 -1.71 -14.26 15.73
CA GLY A 468 -0.89 -15.37 16.21
C GLY A 468 0.19 -15.77 15.20
N TYR A 469 0.19 -17.02 14.78
CA TYR A 469 1.20 -17.53 13.84
C TYR A 469 0.87 -17.20 12.40
N GLY A 470 1.88 -16.70 11.64
CA GLY A 470 1.73 -16.34 10.24
C GLY A 470 1.24 -17.48 9.35
N ALA A 471 1.71 -18.70 9.59
CA ALA A 471 1.25 -19.89 8.88
C ALA A 471 -0.24 -20.21 9.10
N ALA A 472 -0.78 -19.89 10.27
CA ALA A 472 -2.17 -20.21 10.61
C ALA A 472 -3.17 -19.16 10.15
N ALA A 473 -2.83 -17.87 10.23
CA ALA A 473 -3.77 -16.77 9.96
C ALA A 473 -3.48 -16.01 8.66
N ALA A 474 -2.23 -15.68 8.35
CA ALA A 474 -1.88 -14.85 7.20
C ALA A 474 -1.67 -15.66 5.91
N ALA A 475 -1.00 -16.82 5.99
CA ALA A 475 -0.69 -17.64 4.81
C ALA A 475 -1.94 -18.16 4.07
N PRO A 476 -3.02 -18.62 4.76
CA PRO A 476 -4.23 -19.04 4.06
C PRO A 476 -4.84 -17.95 3.19
N ILE A 477 -4.81 -16.70 3.66
CA ILE A 477 -5.32 -15.53 2.93
C ILE A 477 -4.47 -15.27 1.69
N ALA A 478 -3.13 -15.20 1.86
CA ALA A 478 -2.22 -14.97 0.75
C ALA A 478 -2.37 -16.04 -0.36
N VAL A 479 -2.48 -17.31 0.02
CA VAL A 479 -2.66 -18.42 -0.92
C VAL A 479 -3.99 -18.34 -1.67
N GLN A 480 -5.08 -17.96 -0.99
CA GLN A 480 -6.37 -17.74 -1.66
C GLN A 480 -6.30 -16.62 -2.68
N VAL A 481 -5.63 -15.51 -2.37
CA VAL A 481 -5.46 -14.37 -3.28
C VAL A 481 -4.59 -14.74 -4.47
N LEU A 482 -3.46 -15.45 -4.24
CA LEU A 482 -2.62 -15.98 -5.32
C LEU A 482 -3.42 -16.88 -6.26
N LYS A 483 -4.20 -17.82 -5.69
CA LYS A 483 -5.05 -18.73 -6.43
C LYS A 483 -6.09 -17.99 -7.29
N ALA A 484 -6.84 -17.06 -6.67
CA ALA A 484 -7.87 -16.29 -7.36
C ALA A 484 -7.33 -15.49 -8.57
N TYR A 485 -6.10 -14.99 -8.45
CA TYR A 485 -5.48 -14.26 -9.55
C TYR A 485 -4.90 -15.18 -10.61
N LEU A 486 -4.21 -16.27 -10.24
CA LEU A 486 -3.45 -17.10 -11.18
C LEU A 486 -4.32 -18.10 -11.96
N GLU A 487 -5.47 -18.53 -11.42
CA GLU A 487 -6.39 -19.47 -12.07
C GLU A 487 -7.41 -18.81 -13.01
N ASN A 488 -7.64 -17.50 -12.89
CA ASN A 488 -8.64 -16.76 -13.67
C ASN A 488 -8.05 -16.03 -14.91
N GLY A 489 -6.96 -16.52 -15.46
CA GLY A 489 -6.25 -15.96 -16.62
C GLY A 489 -6.27 -16.84 -17.85
#